data_118366d2d80667dd77b8aae51da8a11d
#
_entry.id   118366d2d80667dd77b8aae51da8a11d
#
_cell.length_a   1.000
_cell.length_b   1.000
_cell.length_c   1.000
_cell.angle_alpha   90.00
_cell.angle_beta   90.00
_cell.angle_gamma   90.00
#
_symmetry.space_group_name_H-M   'P 1'
#
loop_
_entity.id
_entity.type
_entity.pdbx_description
1 polymer ?
#
loop_
_entity_poly.entity_id
_entity_poly.type
_entity_poly.pdbx_seq_one_letter_code
_entity_poly.pdbx_strand_id
1 'polypeptide(L)'
;MRYTIKHVFNTDADTFWGKIFFDPAYNETLFKQHLKFSIYRVLELTTNPDGCVHRRVECAPPFELPAAAKKIFGDSAGYVEDGRFDPKARRFEVDVHPKVAADKVQTHVTMWTQPLGDKRIERVVEVDSTVKVFGVGKILEAFIEKQTRASYDAAAEFTNQWIADKGL
;
A
#
# COMPACT_ATOMS: atom_id res chain seq x y z
N MET A 1 15.10 -4.54 5.89
CA MET A 1 14.24 -5.61 6.46
C MET A 1 13.27 -6.09 5.38
N ARG A 2 12.90 -7.39 5.40
CA ARG A 2 11.94 -7.95 4.46
C ARG A 2 10.85 -8.71 5.24
N TYR A 3 9.59 -8.54 4.85
CA TYR A 3 8.47 -9.26 5.45
C TYR A 3 7.31 -9.43 4.47
N THR A 4 6.41 -10.38 4.78
CA THR A 4 5.24 -10.72 3.96
C THR A 4 3.97 -10.49 4.76
N ILE A 5 2.94 -10.01 4.08
CA ILE A 5 1.57 -9.82 4.60
C ILE A 5 0.64 -10.58 3.66
N LYS A 6 -0.35 -11.29 4.21
CA LYS A 6 -1.29 -12.09 3.43
C LYS A 6 -2.71 -11.87 3.90
N HIS A 7 -3.63 -11.71 2.97
CA HIS A 7 -5.06 -11.57 3.26
C HIS A 7 -5.90 -12.31 2.23
N VAL A 8 -7.01 -12.85 2.67
CA VAL A 8 -7.97 -13.54 1.81
C VAL A 8 -9.12 -12.60 1.49
N PHE A 9 -9.50 -12.54 0.20
CA PHE A 9 -10.66 -11.81 -0.29
C PHE A 9 -11.67 -12.76 -0.94
N ASN A 10 -12.95 -12.49 -0.69
CA ASN A 10 -14.07 -13.29 -1.20
C ASN A 10 -14.50 -12.79 -2.59
N THR A 11 -13.56 -12.74 -3.51
CA THR A 11 -13.77 -12.35 -4.92
C THR A 11 -12.69 -12.99 -5.79
N ASP A 12 -12.83 -12.91 -7.10
CA ASP A 12 -11.80 -13.34 -8.05
C ASP A 12 -10.76 -12.24 -8.34
N ALA A 13 -9.64 -12.64 -8.95
CA ALA A 13 -8.54 -11.72 -9.23
C ALA A 13 -8.90 -10.64 -10.26
N ASP A 14 -9.73 -10.93 -11.25
CA ASP A 14 -10.12 -9.95 -12.27
C ASP A 14 -11.03 -8.89 -11.68
N THR A 15 -11.95 -9.28 -10.79
CA THR A 15 -12.77 -8.35 -10.02
C THR A 15 -11.92 -7.51 -9.06
N PHE A 16 -10.97 -8.12 -8.34
CA PHE A 16 -10.11 -7.40 -7.42
C PHE A 16 -9.28 -6.32 -8.14
N TRP A 17 -8.57 -6.70 -9.21
CA TRP A 17 -7.71 -5.74 -9.93
C TRP A 17 -8.50 -4.76 -10.80
N GLY A 18 -9.57 -5.23 -11.46
CA GLY A 18 -10.32 -4.44 -12.44
C GLY A 18 -11.42 -3.56 -11.85
N LYS A 19 -11.99 -3.91 -10.69
CA LYS A 19 -13.15 -3.22 -10.13
C LYS A 19 -12.95 -2.68 -8.70
N ILE A 20 -11.88 -3.06 -8.01
CA ILE A 20 -11.64 -2.65 -6.63
C ILE A 20 -10.36 -1.85 -6.50
N PHE A 21 -9.22 -2.47 -6.79
CA PHE A 21 -7.90 -1.92 -6.44
C PHE A 21 -7.60 -0.55 -7.06
N PHE A 22 -8.04 -0.30 -8.28
CA PHE A 22 -7.87 0.99 -8.97
C PHE A 22 -9.13 1.86 -8.97
N ASP A 23 -10.24 1.40 -8.36
CA ASP A 23 -11.49 2.17 -8.30
C ASP A 23 -11.33 3.43 -7.44
N PRO A 24 -11.64 4.64 -7.97
CA PRO A 24 -11.46 5.88 -7.23
C PRO A 24 -12.34 5.97 -5.99
N ALA A 25 -13.59 5.50 -6.04
CA ALA A 25 -14.52 5.58 -4.91
C ALA A 25 -14.10 4.64 -3.77
N TYR A 26 -13.65 3.44 -4.11
CA TYR A 26 -13.07 2.51 -3.15
C TYR A 26 -11.86 3.13 -2.45
N ASN A 27 -10.90 3.63 -3.22
CA ASN A 27 -9.67 4.19 -2.67
C ASN A 27 -9.92 5.43 -1.81
N GLU A 28 -10.79 6.36 -2.25
CA GLU A 28 -11.15 7.55 -1.48
C GLU A 28 -11.77 7.16 -0.12
N THR A 29 -12.70 6.19 -0.14
CA THR A 29 -13.37 5.70 1.09
C THR A 29 -12.38 4.98 1.99
N LEU A 30 -11.57 4.07 1.45
CA LEU A 30 -10.57 3.33 2.21
C LEU A 30 -9.58 4.28 2.90
N PHE A 31 -8.90 5.12 2.12
CA PHE A 31 -7.79 5.90 2.66
C PHE A 31 -8.27 7.06 3.55
N LYS A 32 -9.29 7.82 3.13
CA LYS A 32 -9.73 9.00 3.88
C LYS A 32 -10.73 8.68 5.00
N GLN A 33 -11.68 7.78 4.74
CA GLN A 33 -12.74 7.53 5.72
C GLN A 33 -12.39 6.38 6.66
N HIS A 34 -11.79 5.30 6.18
CA HIS A 34 -11.49 4.13 7.00
C HIS A 34 -10.11 4.21 7.65
N LEU A 35 -9.05 4.39 6.87
CA LEU A 35 -7.68 4.50 7.36
C LEU A 35 -7.32 5.88 7.92
N LYS A 36 -8.18 6.89 7.75
CA LYS A 36 -8.02 8.26 8.28
C LYS A 36 -6.76 8.99 7.81
N PHE A 37 -6.27 8.70 6.61
CA PHE A 37 -5.15 9.43 6.05
C PHE A 37 -5.51 10.91 5.89
N SER A 38 -4.64 11.80 6.36
CA SER A 38 -4.82 13.25 6.20
C SER A 38 -4.63 13.70 4.75
N ILE A 39 -3.80 12.96 4.00
CA ILE A 39 -3.63 13.13 2.55
C ILE A 39 -3.77 11.77 1.88
N TYR A 40 -4.65 11.69 0.91
CA TYR A 40 -4.67 10.70 -0.15
C TYR A 40 -5.02 11.43 -1.45
N ARG A 41 -4.09 11.48 -2.38
CA ARG A 41 -4.24 12.20 -3.64
C ARG A 41 -3.61 11.42 -4.78
N VAL A 42 -4.40 11.06 -5.76
CA VAL A 42 -3.90 10.47 -7.01
C VAL A 42 -3.23 11.58 -7.82
N LEU A 43 -1.93 11.45 -8.04
CA LEU A 43 -1.12 12.36 -8.84
C LEU A 43 -1.14 11.95 -10.32
N GLU A 44 -1.16 10.64 -10.56
CA GLU A 44 -1.20 10.06 -11.89
C GLU A 44 -1.87 8.68 -11.84
N LEU A 45 -2.69 8.39 -12.85
CA LEU A 45 -3.26 7.08 -13.11
C LEU A 45 -3.42 6.93 -14.62
N THR A 46 -2.53 6.18 -15.25
CA THR A 46 -2.48 5.99 -16.69
C THR A 46 -2.48 4.50 -17.05
N THR A 47 -3.16 4.15 -18.13
CA THR A 47 -3.12 2.80 -18.69
C THR A 47 -2.40 2.87 -20.03
N ASN A 48 -1.33 2.12 -20.16
CA ASN A 48 -0.54 2.02 -21.37
C ASN A 48 -1.21 1.12 -22.40
N PRO A 49 -0.82 1.19 -23.69
CA PRO A 49 -1.36 0.34 -24.75
C PRO A 49 -1.19 -1.17 -24.51
N ASP A 50 -0.19 -1.59 -23.74
CA ASP A 50 0.06 -2.97 -23.34
C ASP A 50 -0.84 -3.44 -22.17
N GLY A 51 -1.69 -2.56 -21.65
CA GLY A 51 -2.58 -2.79 -20.50
C GLY A 51 -1.92 -2.57 -19.13
N CYS A 52 -0.62 -2.27 -19.07
CA CYS A 52 0.03 -1.92 -17.82
C CYS A 52 -0.55 -0.61 -17.27
N VAL A 53 -0.79 -0.57 -15.94
CA VAL A 53 -1.27 0.63 -15.25
C VAL A 53 -0.13 1.25 -14.46
N HIS A 54 0.11 2.53 -14.67
CA HIS A 54 1.01 3.33 -13.85
C HIS A 54 0.17 4.19 -12.90
N ARG A 55 0.48 4.13 -11.61
CA ARG A 55 -0.22 4.89 -10.56
C ARG A 55 0.78 5.57 -9.65
N ARG A 56 0.64 6.88 -9.52
CA ARG A 56 1.36 7.67 -8.50
C ARG A 56 0.36 8.27 -7.54
N VAL A 57 0.57 8.09 -6.24
CA VAL A 57 -0.30 8.63 -5.20
C VAL A 57 0.52 9.28 -4.10
N GLU A 58 0.02 10.39 -3.59
CA GLU A 58 0.56 11.04 -2.41
C GLU A 58 -0.26 10.63 -1.20
N CYS A 59 0.42 10.21 -0.14
CA CYS A 59 -0.17 9.70 1.09
C CYS A 59 0.41 10.38 2.32
N ALA A 60 -0.43 10.61 3.33
CA ALA A 60 -0.01 10.98 4.68
C ALA A 60 -0.87 10.22 5.69
N PRO A 61 -0.35 9.12 6.27
CA PRO A 61 -1.07 8.33 7.24
C PRO A 61 -1.20 9.05 8.59
N PRO A 62 -2.18 8.66 9.44
CA PRO A 62 -2.51 9.37 10.68
C PRO A 62 -1.64 8.98 11.88
N PHE A 63 -0.51 8.33 11.68
CA PHE A 63 0.32 7.89 12.79
C PHE A 63 1.45 8.88 13.12
N GLU A 64 1.76 8.98 14.41
CA GLU A 64 2.87 9.78 14.89
C GLU A 64 4.19 9.01 14.81
N LEU A 65 5.21 9.66 14.25
CA LEU A 65 6.56 9.11 14.23
C LEU A 65 7.14 9.02 15.65
N PRO A 66 7.94 7.98 15.95
CA PRO A 66 8.73 7.94 17.19
C PRO A 66 9.59 9.20 17.35
N ALA A 67 9.82 9.64 18.59
CA ALA A 67 10.57 10.86 18.87
C ALA A 67 11.97 10.91 18.20
N ALA A 68 12.64 9.75 18.11
CA ALA A 68 13.91 9.64 17.39
C ALA A 68 13.76 9.86 15.87
N ALA A 69 12.63 9.46 15.29
CA ALA A 69 12.30 9.69 13.89
C ALA A 69 11.92 11.14 13.60
N LYS A 70 11.16 11.78 14.50
CA LYS A 70 10.75 13.18 14.34
C LYS A 70 11.94 14.13 14.18
N LYS A 71 13.08 13.83 14.83
CA LYS A 71 14.31 14.61 14.67
C LYS A 71 14.88 14.60 13.25
N ILE A 72 14.57 13.57 12.45
CA ILE A 72 15.13 13.35 11.12
C ILE A 72 14.10 13.67 10.04
N PHE A 73 12.87 13.24 10.25
CA PHE A 73 11.78 13.33 9.27
C PHE A 73 10.79 14.47 9.56
N GLY A 74 10.98 15.23 10.65
CA GLY A 74 9.98 16.18 11.12
C GLY A 74 8.72 15.48 11.62
N ASP A 75 7.60 16.19 11.65
CA ASP A 75 6.31 15.66 12.11
C ASP A 75 5.52 14.93 11.01
N SER A 76 6.04 14.86 9.79
CA SER A 76 5.33 14.30 8.64
C SER A 76 5.80 12.90 8.29
N ALA A 77 4.88 11.94 8.29
CA ALA A 77 5.05 10.62 7.73
C ALA A 77 4.60 10.53 6.25
N GLY A 78 4.51 11.67 5.55
CA GLY A 78 4.06 11.73 4.16
C GLY A 78 5.03 11.09 3.18
N TYR A 79 4.48 10.43 2.15
CA TYR A 79 5.24 9.78 1.09
C TYR A 79 4.50 9.82 -0.25
N VAL A 80 5.20 9.49 -1.32
CA VAL A 80 4.64 9.22 -2.64
C VAL A 80 4.89 7.76 -2.98
N GLU A 81 3.86 7.07 -3.41
CA GLU A 81 3.96 5.76 -4.05
C GLU A 81 4.06 5.96 -5.56
N ASP A 82 5.02 5.30 -6.19
CA ASP A 82 5.17 5.21 -7.63
C ASP A 82 5.05 3.73 -8.02
N GLY A 83 3.91 3.36 -8.61
CA GLY A 83 3.54 1.97 -8.78
C GLY A 83 3.19 1.59 -10.22
N ARG A 84 3.56 0.36 -10.59
CA ARG A 84 3.23 -0.23 -11.88
C ARG A 84 2.54 -1.58 -11.70
N PHE A 85 1.39 -1.73 -12.35
CA PHE A 85 0.66 -2.99 -12.44
C PHE A 85 0.85 -3.65 -13.79
N ASP A 86 1.24 -4.92 -13.76
CA ASP A 86 1.25 -5.80 -14.94
C ASP A 86 0.00 -6.70 -14.91
N PRO A 87 -0.97 -6.51 -15.82
CA PRO A 87 -2.19 -7.30 -15.83
C PRO A 87 -1.97 -8.76 -16.22
N LYS A 88 -0.91 -9.08 -16.97
CA LYS A 88 -0.59 -10.47 -17.37
C LYS A 88 -0.05 -11.26 -16.19
N ALA A 89 0.83 -10.63 -15.40
CA ALA A 89 1.39 -11.22 -14.20
C ALA A 89 0.47 -11.06 -12.98
N ARG A 90 -0.58 -10.21 -13.06
CA ARG A 90 -1.42 -9.79 -11.92
C ARG A 90 -0.57 -9.33 -10.74
N ARG A 91 0.44 -8.51 -11.05
CA ARG A 91 1.48 -8.08 -10.13
C ARG A 91 1.58 -6.56 -10.13
N PHE A 92 1.57 -5.97 -8.96
CA PHE A 92 1.76 -4.55 -8.73
C PHE A 92 3.07 -4.33 -7.96
N GLU A 93 3.96 -3.53 -8.51
CA GLU A 93 5.24 -3.17 -7.92
C GLU A 93 5.23 -1.69 -7.60
N VAL A 94 5.72 -1.31 -6.42
CA VAL A 94 5.66 0.07 -5.91
C VAL A 94 6.98 0.44 -5.26
N ASP A 95 7.52 1.59 -5.64
CA ASP A 95 8.56 2.29 -4.91
C ASP A 95 7.93 3.38 -4.03
N VAL A 96 8.26 3.37 -2.75
CA VAL A 96 7.76 4.33 -1.78
C VAL A 96 8.82 5.37 -1.49
N HIS A 97 8.50 6.63 -1.77
CA HIS A 97 9.39 7.77 -1.64
C HIS A 97 8.92 8.68 -0.50
N PRO A 98 9.55 8.64 0.69
CA PRO A 98 9.26 9.60 1.74
C PRO A 98 9.51 11.03 1.27
N LYS A 99 8.66 11.98 1.69
CA LYS A 99 8.81 13.40 1.33
C LYS A 99 10.03 14.06 1.98
N VAL A 100 10.47 13.51 3.10
CA VAL A 100 11.62 14.01 3.85
C VAL A 100 12.61 12.87 4.03
N ALA A 101 13.90 13.14 3.90
CA ALA A 101 15.00 12.18 4.03
C ALA A 101 14.86 10.96 3.08
N ALA A 102 14.43 11.18 1.85
CA ALA A 102 14.24 10.15 0.84
C ALA A 102 15.51 9.36 0.52
N ASP A 103 16.69 9.96 0.71
CA ASP A 103 17.98 9.33 0.58
C ASP A 103 18.28 8.28 1.68
N LYS A 104 17.54 8.34 2.78
CA LYS A 104 17.75 7.48 3.97
C LYS A 104 16.80 6.31 4.07
N VAL A 105 15.70 6.33 3.35
CA VAL A 105 14.69 5.27 3.36
C VAL A 105 14.42 4.79 1.94
N GLN A 106 14.60 3.50 1.74
CA GLN A 106 14.26 2.82 0.48
C GLN A 106 13.24 1.74 0.82
N THR A 107 12.07 1.81 0.22
CA THR A 107 11.03 0.80 0.40
C THR A 107 10.47 0.41 -0.95
N HIS A 108 10.55 -0.87 -1.24
CA HIS A 108 9.94 -1.49 -2.41
C HIS A 108 8.87 -2.48 -1.96
N VAL A 109 7.71 -2.43 -2.59
CA VAL A 109 6.58 -3.31 -2.29
C VAL A 109 6.19 -4.06 -3.55
N THR A 110 6.04 -5.37 -3.42
CA THR A 110 5.47 -6.21 -4.46
C THR A 110 4.16 -6.81 -3.98
N MET A 111 3.10 -6.67 -4.76
CA MET A 111 1.79 -7.23 -4.47
C MET A 111 1.31 -8.09 -5.63
N TRP A 112 0.77 -9.26 -5.31
CA TRP A 112 0.11 -10.13 -6.29
C TRP A 112 -1.06 -10.87 -5.65
N THR A 113 -1.84 -11.52 -6.49
CA THR A 113 -2.95 -12.38 -6.05
C THR A 113 -2.75 -13.80 -6.53
N GLN A 114 -3.11 -14.75 -5.70
CA GLN A 114 -3.16 -16.17 -6.05
C GLN A 114 -4.53 -16.76 -5.74
N PRO A 115 -5.09 -17.60 -6.63
CA PRO A 115 -6.42 -18.18 -6.43
C PRO A 115 -6.41 -19.17 -5.27
N LEU A 116 -7.50 -19.15 -4.49
CA LEU A 116 -7.80 -20.12 -3.43
C LEU A 116 -9.08 -20.94 -3.74
N GLY A 117 -9.43 -21.09 -5.01
CA GLY A 117 -10.65 -21.69 -5.49
C GLY A 117 -11.60 -20.66 -6.13
N ASP A 118 -12.84 -21.05 -6.37
CA ASP A 118 -13.82 -20.18 -7.01
C ASP A 118 -14.14 -18.96 -6.13
N LYS A 119 -14.06 -17.76 -6.73
CA LYS A 119 -14.37 -16.48 -6.08
C LYS A 119 -13.63 -16.25 -4.75
N ARG A 120 -12.42 -16.77 -4.63
CA ARG A 120 -11.53 -16.47 -3.49
C ARG A 120 -10.10 -16.32 -3.96
N ILE A 121 -9.43 -15.29 -3.46
CA ILE A 121 -8.00 -15.03 -3.70
C ILE A 121 -7.27 -14.77 -2.38
N GLU A 122 -5.99 -15.11 -2.35
CA GLU A 122 -5.04 -14.61 -1.37
C GLU A 122 -4.25 -13.46 -2.00
N ARG A 123 -4.36 -12.26 -1.44
CA ARG A 123 -3.42 -11.16 -1.73
C ARG A 123 -2.16 -11.39 -0.93
N VAL A 124 -1.04 -11.41 -1.60
CA VAL A 124 0.29 -11.47 -0.99
C VAL A 124 1.00 -10.15 -1.23
N VAL A 125 1.57 -9.58 -0.18
CA VAL A 125 2.35 -8.34 -0.22
C VAL A 125 3.72 -8.62 0.38
N GLU A 126 4.76 -8.45 -0.40
CA GLU A 126 6.14 -8.47 0.07
C GLU A 126 6.63 -7.02 0.18
N VAL A 127 7.20 -6.71 1.33
CA VAL A 127 7.81 -5.40 1.60
C VAL A 127 9.29 -5.60 1.85
N ASP A 128 10.11 -4.88 1.09
CA ASP A 128 11.55 -4.77 1.31
C ASP A 128 11.88 -3.32 1.66
N SER A 129 12.28 -3.08 2.91
CA SER A 129 12.54 -1.73 3.41
C SER A 129 13.91 -1.66 4.08
N THR A 130 14.65 -0.59 3.78
CA THR A 130 15.95 -0.30 4.37
C THR A 130 15.96 1.14 4.87
N VAL A 131 16.31 1.31 6.15
CA VAL A 131 16.46 2.64 6.79
C VAL A 131 17.94 2.87 7.13
N LYS A 132 18.58 3.77 6.40
CA LYS A 132 20.01 4.13 6.54
C LYS A 132 20.17 5.28 7.52
N VAL A 133 19.82 5.06 8.79
CA VAL A 133 19.97 6.06 9.86
C VAL A 133 20.73 5.44 11.02
N PHE A 134 21.89 6.01 11.32
CA PHE A 134 22.74 5.51 12.40
C PHE A 134 22.03 5.59 13.75
N GLY A 135 22.10 4.51 14.53
CA GLY A 135 21.59 4.42 15.90
C GLY A 135 20.07 4.20 16.02
N VAL A 136 19.26 4.56 14.99
CA VAL A 136 17.78 4.47 15.05
C VAL A 136 17.15 3.68 13.90
N GLY A 137 17.93 3.26 12.91
CA GLY A 137 17.41 2.59 11.71
C GLY A 137 16.54 1.38 12.02
N LYS A 138 16.97 0.48 12.90
CA LYS A 138 16.20 -0.71 13.29
C LYS A 138 14.90 -0.38 14.04
N ILE A 139 14.89 0.68 14.85
CA ILE A 139 13.68 1.13 15.54
C ILE A 139 12.66 1.64 14.53
N LEU A 140 13.13 2.38 13.52
CA LEU A 140 12.29 2.88 12.42
C LEU A 140 11.77 1.75 11.53
N GLU A 141 12.60 0.79 11.20
CA GLU A 141 12.18 -0.40 10.44
C GLU A 141 11.06 -1.15 11.17
N ALA A 142 11.22 -1.43 12.46
CA ALA A 142 10.21 -2.09 13.27
C ALA A 142 8.91 -1.27 13.39
N PHE A 143 9.04 0.05 13.51
CA PHE A 143 7.88 0.96 13.50
C PHE A 143 7.15 0.92 12.15
N ILE A 144 7.88 1.05 11.04
CA ILE A 144 7.30 0.99 9.69
C ILE A 144 6.58 -0.35 9.48
N GLU A 145 7.21 -1.48 9.82
CA GLU A 145 6.58 -2.79 9.70
C GLU A 145 5.28 -2.87 10.49
N LYS A 146 5.29 -2.46 11.77
CA LYS A 146 4.10 -2.47 12.62
C LYS A 146 2.95 -1.67 12.01
N GLN A 147 3.23 -0.44 11.56
CA GLN A 147 2.21 0.43 10.98
C GLN A 147 1.70 -0.09 9.63
N THR A 148 2.59 -0.62 8.81
CA THR A 148 2.22 -1.20 7.53
C THR A 148 1.30 -2.41 7.72
N ARG A 149 1.64 -3.34 8.61
CA ARG A 149 0.77 -4.49 8.92
C ARG A 149 -0.61 -4.04 9.38
N ALA A 150 -0.67 -3.14 10.35
CA ALA A 150 -1.94 -2.64 10.89
C ALA A 150 -2.80 -1.97 9.80
N SER A 151 -2.19 -1.18 8.89
CA SER A 151 -2.91 -0.57 7.77
C SER A 151 -3.42 -1.59 6.77
N TYR A 152 -2.61 -2.61 6.44
CA TYR A 152 -3.04 -3.67 5.52
C TYR A 152 -4.12 -4.57 6.12
N ASP A 153 -4.07 -4.86 7.44
CA ASP A 153 -5.10 -5.61 8.15
C ASP A 153 -6.44 -4.86 8.11
N ALA A 154 -6.45 -3.58 8.49
CA ALA A 154 -7.63 -2.73 8.42
C ALA A 154 -8.17 -2.58 6.99
N ALA A 155 -7.27 -2.41 6.00
CA ALA A 155 -7.67 -2.36 4.60
C ALA A 155 -8.30 -3.68 4.12
N ALA A 156 -7.83 -4.84 4.62
CA ALA A 156 -8.38 -6.14 4.24
C ALA A 156 -9.79 -6.34 4.80
N GLU A 157 -10.04 -5.96 6.04
CA GLU A 157 -11.38 -5.98 6.64
C GLU A 157 -12.34 -5.11 5.83
N PHE A 158 -11.95 -3.87 5.53
CA PHE A 158 -12.74 -2.95 4.71
C PHE A 158 -12.98 -3.50 3.30
N THR A 159 -11.96 -4.11 2.67
CA THR A 159 -12.09 -4.68 1.32
C THR A 159 -13.15 -5.79 1.28
N ASN A 160 -13.15 -6.71 2.24
CA ASN A 160 -14.15 -7.76 2.31
C ASN A 160 -15.56 -7.21 2.58
N GLN A 161 -15.68 -6.16 3.39
CA GLN A 161 -16.96 -5.47 3.58
C GLN A 161 -17.43 -4.81 2.29
N TRP A 162 -16.53 -4.11 1.58
CA TRP A 162 -16.83 -3.50 0.29
C TRP A 162 -17.31 -4.51 -0.76
N ILE A 163 -16.63 -5.66 -0.83
CA ILE A 163 -17.02 -6.78 -1.72
C ILE A 163 -18.45 -7.24 -1.41
N ALA A 164 -18.75 -7.46 -0.13
CA ALA A 164 -20.08 -7.90 0.31
C ALA A 164 -21.16 -6.85 0.01
N ASP A 165 -20.91 -5.59 0.32
CA ASP A 165 -21.87 -4.49 0.14
C ASP A 165 -22.16 -4.20 -1.34
N LYS A 166 -21.19 -4.44 -2.22
CA LYS A 166 -21.32 -4.21 -3.68
C LYS A 166 -21.71 -5.46 -4.46
N GLY A 167 -21.71 -6.64 -3.83
CA GLY A 167 -21.99 -7.91 -4.49
C GLY A 167 -20.95 -8.30 -5.55
N LEU A 168 -19.66 -8.02 -5.27
CA LEU A 168 -18.52 -8.22 -6.19
C LEU A 168 -17.87 -9.59 -6.05
#